data_55f606ca6a0e8a2d2cade7e4742ce0ca
#
_entry.id   55f606ca6a0e8a2d2cade7e4742ce0ca
#
_cell.length_a   1.000
_cell.length_b   1.000
_cell.length_c   1.000
_cell.angle_alpha   90.00
_cell.angle_beta   90.00
_cell.angle_gamma   90.00
#
_symmetry.space_group_name_H-M   'P 1'
#
loop_
_entity.id
_entity.type
_entity.pdbx_description
1 polymer ?
#
loop_
_entity_poly.entity_id
_entity_poly.type
_entity_poly.pdbx_seq_one_letter_code
_entity_poly.pdbx_strand_id
1 'polypeptide(L)'
;MTDITEAPDATRTLRLSRRFPVSVERLFAAWADPEQACQWMGPKNVSCRADRWDFREGGDYEIVLVSAENKEHGAHGVFGTIDPPNRLTMSWTWQHEGQMQGLETFLDLKFIATAEGASELHLTHSMLPNDEMAEGHADGWQGALECLEEYLGE
;
A
#
# COMPACT_ATOMS: atom_id res chain seq x y z
N MET A 1 -13.83 -26.11 16.77
CA MET A 1 -13.35 -25.61 16.77
C MET A 1 -13.09 -25.10 16.21
N THR A 2 -13.36 -25.06 16.28
CA THR A 2 -13.02 -24.38 16.10
C THR A 2 -12.98 -23.80 15.62
N ASP A 3 -13.40 -23.55 15.90
CA ASP A 3 -13.29 -22.86 15.70
C ASP A 3 -13.18 -22.21 15.45
N ILE A 4 -13.57 -22.15 15.76
CA ILE A 4 -13.26 -21.43 15.74
C ILE A 4 -12.97 -20.88 15.42
N THR A 5 -13.24 -20.66 15.77
CA THR A 5 -12.66 -20.10 15.55
C THR A 5 -12.41 -19.72 14.93
N GLU A 6 -12.68 -19.76 15.37
CA GLU A 6 -12.20 -19.21 14.57
C GLU A 6 -12.44 -17.89 14.15
N ALA A 7 -12.87 -17.03 14.70
CA ALA A 7 -13.26 -15.72 14.41
C ALA A 7 -12.16 -14.84 13.88
N PRO A 8 -11.10 -14.53 14.63
CA PRO A 8 -10.03 -13.70 14.04
C PRO A 8 -9.42 -14.34 12.81
N ASP A 9 -9.63 -15.62 12.65
CA ASP A 9 -9.06 -16.32 11.52
C ASP A 9 -9.87 -16.18 10.26
N ALA A 10 -10.99 -15.44 10.33
CA ALA A 10 -11.75 -15.16 9.14
C ALA A 10 -11.02 -14.21 8.19
N THR A 11 -10.07 -13.43 8.70
CA THR A 11 -9.31 -12.50 7.85
C THR A 11 -7.96 -13.07 7.49
N ARG A 12 -7.34 -12.46 6.49
CA ARG A 12 -6.03 -12.87 5.99
C ARG A 12 -5.08 -11.69 6.02
N THR A 13 -3.80 -12.01 6.12
CA THR A 13 -2.73 -11.02 6.11
C THR A 13 -1.74 -11.42 5.03
N LEU A 14 -1.43 -10.49 4.14
CA LEU A 14 -0.34 -10.72 3.18
C LEU A 14 0.90 -9.98 3.65
N ARG A 15 2.06 -10.54 3.34
CA ARG A 15 3.35 -9.94 3.67
C ARG A 15 4.25 -10.02 2.46
N LEU A 16 4.83 -8.88 2.10
CA LEU A 16 5.78 -8.79 0.99
C LEU A 16 6.99 -8.03 1.48
N SER A 17 8.17 -8.40 0.96
CA SER A 17 9.36 -7.62 1.20
C SER A 17 10.11 -7.45 -0.12
N ARG A 18 10.83 -6.32 -0.25
CA ARG A 18 11.57 -6.05 -1.47
C ARG A 18 12.69 -5.08 -1.17
N ARG A 19 13.83 -5.31 -1.80
CA ARG A 19 14.99 -4.44 -1.69
C ARG A 19 14.99 -3.37 -2.78
N PHE A 20 15.53 -2.21 -2.41
CA PHE A 20 15.64 -1.09 -3.34
C PHE A 20 17.03 -0.51 -3.26
N PRO A 21 17.65 -0.16 -4.40
CA PRO A 21 19.02 0.37 -4.41
C PRO A 21 19.04 1.88 -4.16
N VAL A 22 18.33 2.33 -3.13
CA VAL A 22 18.27 3.73 -2.73
C VAL A 22 18.26 3.80 -1.21
N SER A 23 18.54 4.99 -0.66
CA SER A 23 18.53 5.17 0.78
C SER A 23 17.12 4.98 1.34
N VAL A 24 17.06 4.68 2.64
CA VAL A 24 15.77 4.51 3.30
C VAL A 24 14.99 5.81 3.30
N GLU A 25 15.67 6.96 3.36
CA GLU A 25 15.00 8.27 3.28
C GLU A 25 14.35 8.48 1.92
N ARG A 26 15.04 8.09 0.86
CA ARG A 26 14.49 8.21 -0.50
C ARG A 26 13.29 7.29 -0.68
N LEU A 27 13.38 6.08 -0.15
CA LEU A 27 12.29 5.13 -0.24
C LEU A 27 11.07 5.62 0.51
N PHE A 28 11.26 6.10 1.75
CA PHE A 28 10.16 6.65 2.55
C PHE A 28 9.48 7.81 1.83
N ALA A 29 10.28 8.72 1.26
CA ALA A 29 9.74 9.91 0.59
C ALA A 29 8.82 9.53 -0.57
N ALA A 30 9.12 8.43 -1.26
CA ALA A 30 8.30 7.99 -2.38
C ALA A 30 6.90 7.56 -1.93
N TRP A 31 6.73 7.17 -0.69
CA TRP A 31 5.42 6.85 -0.11
C TRP A 31 4.75 8.07 0.52
N ALA A 32 5.54 8.97 1.09
CA ALA A 32 5.01 10.09 1.87
C ALA A 32 4.51 11.24 1.01
N ASP A 33 5.13 11.44 -0.15
CA ASP A 33 4.81 12.56 -1.04
C ASP A 33 3.80 12.08 -2.08
N PRO A 34 2.60 12.70 -2.14
CA PRO A 34 1.56 12.23 -3.07
C PRO A 34 1.98 12.34 -4.52
N GLU A 35 2.79 13.34 -4.88
CA GLU A 35 3.26 13.45 -6.25
C GLU A 35 4.16 12.27 -6.62
N GLN A 36 5.01 11.85 -5.68
CA GLN A 36 5.85 10.68 -5.92
C GLN A 36 5.05 9.38 -5.87
N ALA A 37 4.17 9.26 -4.86
CA ALA A 37 3.38 8.04 -4.72
C ALA A 37 2.57 7.75 -5.97
N CYS A 38 2.01 8.77 -6.58
CA CYS A 38 1.19 8.58 -7.78
C CYS A 38 2.00 8.28 -9.04
N GLN A 39 3.33 8.34 -8.97
CA GLN A 39 4.16 7.95 -10.12
C GLN A 39 4.29 6.43 -10.24
N TRP A 40 4.09 5.70 -9.16
CA TRP A 40 4.34 4.26 -9.17
C TRP A 40 3.21 3.42 -8.57
N MET A 41 2.26 4.03 -7.88
CA MET A 41 1.30 3.25 -7.08
C MET A 41 0.35 2.43 -7.94
N GLY A 42 0.05 2.84 -9.15
CA GLY A 42 -0.70 2.00 -10.08
C GLY A 42 0.24 1.08 -10.84
N PRO A 43 -0.15 -0.18 -11.03
CA PRO A 43 0.65 -1.04 -11.91
C PRO A 43 0.63 -0.51 -13.34
N LYS A 44 1.32 -1.21 -14.24
CA LYS A 44 1.45 -0.75 -15.61
C LYS A 44 0.08 -0.48 -16.23
N ASN A 45 -0.02 0.63 -16.96
CA ASN A 45 -1.24 1.07 -17.64
C ASN A 45 -2.32 1.55 -16.68
N VAL A 46 -1.96 1.79 -15.42
CA VAL A 46 -2.89 2.36 -14.45
C VAL A 46 -2.30 3.68 -13.97
N SER A 47 -3.06 4.75 -14.07
CA SER A 47 -2.63 6.03 -13.56
C SER A 47 -3.21 6.24 -12.15
N CYS A 48 -2.67 7.22 -11.45
CA CYS A 48 -3.05 7.48 -10.06
C CYS A 48 -3.15 8.98 -9.86
N ARG A 49 -4.16 9.39 -9.09
CA ARG A 49 -4.22 10.78 -8.63
C ARG A 49 -4.62 10.76 -7.16
N ALA A 50 -4.11 11.74 -6.41
CA ALA A 50 -4.45 11.89 -4.99
C ALA A 50 -5.44 13.04 -4.88
N ASP A 51 -6.69 12.73 -4.55
CA ASP A 51 -7.72 13.74 -4.38
C ASP A 51 -7.67 14.37 -3.01
N ARG A 52 -7.07 13.65 -2.03
CA ARG A 52 -6.85 14.14 -0.68
C ARG A 52 -5.60 13.50 -0.13
N TRP A 53 -4.81 14.27 0.59
CA TRP A 53 -3.56 13.73 1.14
C TRP A 53 -3.11 14.61 2.30
N ASP A 54 -3.70 14.36 3.47
CA ASP A 54 -3.36 15.11 4.68
C ASP A 54 -2.33 14.30 5.47
N PHE A 55 -1.06 14.46 5.12
CA PHE A 55 0.00 13.59 5.61
C PHE A 55 0.41 13.96 7.03
N ARG A 56 -0.38 13.52 7.99
CA ARG A 56 -0.10 13.63 9.42
C ARG A 56 -0.84 12.51 10.12
N GLU A 57 -0.40 12.17 11.31
CA GLU A 57 -1.11 11.13 12.07
C GLU A 57 -2.53 11.59 12.33
N GLY A 58 -3.48 10.74 11.97
CA GLY A 58 -4.89 11.07 12.03
C GLY A 58 -5.43 11.79 10.82
N GLY A 59 -4.56 12.20 9.88
CA GLY A 59 -5.00 12.83 8.64
C GLY A 59 -5.57 11.82 7.66
N ASP A 60 -6.39 12.27 6.74
CA ASP A 60 -7.02 11.34 5.80
C ASP A 60 -6.43 11.51 4.40
N TYR A 61 -6.66 10.47 3.57
CA TYR A 61 -6.24 10.49 2.19
C TYR A 61 -7.29 9.84 1.31
N GLU A 62 -7.24 10.21 0.04
CA GLU A 62 -8.08 9.57 -0.97
C GLU A 62 -7.29 9.53 -2.27
N ILE A 63 -7.14 8.33 -2.83
CA ILE A 63 -6.47 8.16 -4.12
C ILE A 63 -7.42 7.49 -5.08
N VAL A 64 -7.21 7.74 -6.38
CA VAL A 64 -8.00 7.11 -7.43
C VAL A 64 -7.03 6.51 -8.44
N LEU A 65 -7.17 5.21 -8.65
CA LEU A 65 -6.42 4.49 -9.68
C LEU A 65 -7.31 4.40 -10.90
N VAL A 66 -6.80 4.81 -12.06
CA VAL A 66 -7.57 4.85 -13.30
C VAL A 66 -6.99 3.84 -14.26
N SER A 67 -7.79 2.84 -14.63
CA SER A 67 -7.34 1.77 -15.53
C SER A 67 -7.25 2.26 -16.98
N ALA A 68 -6.68 1.41 -17.83
CA ALA A 68 -6.54 1.71 -19.25
C ALA A 68 -7.91 1.91 -19.91
N GLU A 69 -8.97 1.33 -19.34
CA GLU A 69 -10.33 1.50 -19.85
C GLU A 69 -11.03 2.70 -19.23
N ASN A 70 -10.29 3.57 -18.52
CA ASN A 70 -10.82 4.73 -17.81
C ASN A 70 -11.75 4.40 -16.66
N LYS A 71 -11.64 3.21 -16.09
CA LYS A 71 -12.38 2.87 -14.88
C LYS A 71 -11.65 3.38 -13.66
N GLU A 72 -12.39 4.02 -12.77
CA GLU A 72 -11.82 4.58 -11.55
C GLU A 72 -12.02 3.62 -10.39
N HIS A 73 -10.93 3.42 -9.64
CA HIS A 73 -10.91 2.57 -8.46
C HIS A 73 -10.41 3.41 -7.30
N GLY A 74 -11.34 3.91 -6.49
CA GLY A 74 -11.00 4.78 -5.38
C GLY A 74 -10.68 4.02 -4.12
N ALA A 75 -9.66 4.49 -3.41
CA ALA A 75 -9.32 3.97 -2.09
C ALA A 75 -9.09 5.14 -1.16
N HIS A 76 -9.52 5.00 0.09
CA HIS A 76 -9.35 6.06 1.08
C HIS A 76 -8.97 5.46 2.42
N GLY A 77 -8.51 6.30 3.30
CA GLY A 77 -8.15 5.86 4.64
C GLY A 77 -7.62 6.99 5.49
N VAL A 78 -7.01 6.60 6.60
CA VAL A 78 -6.45 7.52 7.58
C VAL A 78 -5.03 7.08 7.88
N PHE A 79 -4.11 8.04 7.92
CA PHE A 79 -2.73 7.75 8.32
C PHE A 79 -2.69 7.48 9.82
N GLY A 80 -2.00 6.39 10.20
CA GLY A 80 -1.81 6.06 11.60
C GLY A 80 -0.47 6.56 12.10
N THR A 81 0.51 5.66 12.18
CA THR A 81 1.85 6.01 12.62
C THR A 81 2.64 6.60 11.46
N ILE A 82 3.27 7.75 11.68
CA ILE A 82 4.20 8.35 10.72
C ILE A 82 5.51 8.56 11.46
N ASP A 83 6.47 7.68 11.22
CA ASP A 83 7.78 7.70 11.89
C ASP A 83 8.88 7.67 10.83
N PRO A 84 9.20 8.84 10.22
CA PRO A 84 10.19 8.86 9.13
C PRO A 84 11.60 8.59 9.64
N PRO A 85 12.40 7.87 8.91
CA PRO A 85 12.07 7.15 7.67
C PRO A 85 11.82 5.67 7.93
N ASN A 86 11.26 5.32 9.09
CA ASN A 86 11.24 3.94 9.58
C ASN A 86 9.90 3.24 9.40
N ARG A 87 8.79 3.96 9.53
CA ARG A 87 7.50 3.30 9.55
C ARG A 87 6.37 4.22 9.12
N LEU A 88 5.41 3.65 8.41
CA LEU A 88 4.19 4.33 8.00
C LEU A 88 3.06 3.33 8.03
N THR A 89 1.98 3.65 8.75
CA THR A 89 0.78 2.82 8.74
C THR A 89 -0.40 3.64 8.25
N MET A 90 -1.37 2.95 7.67
CA MET A 90 -2.58 3.60 7.19
C MET A 90 -3.68 2.56 7.01
N SER A 91 -4.93 2.98 7.19
CA SER A 91 -6.04 2.13 6.81
C SER A 91 -6.22 2.23 5.29
N TRP A 92 -6.91 1.23 4.72
CA TRP A 92 -7.09 1.15 3.26
C TRP A 92 -8.47 0.58 3.00
N THR A 93 -9.35 1.37 2.40
CA THR A 93 -10.73 0.98 2.13
C THR A 93 -11.05 1.29 0.67
N TRP A 94 -11.45 0.26 -0.07
CA TRP A 94 -11.89 0.45 -1.46
C TRP A 94 -13.33 0.97 -1.47
N GLN A 95 -13.63 1.86 -2.41
CA GLN A 95 -14.96 2.48 -2.47
C GLN A 95 -15.96 1.67 -3.30
N HIS A 96 -15.49 1.04 -4.39
CA HIS A 96 -16.39 0.40 -5.35
C HIS A 96 -15.81 -0.91 -5.89
N GLU A 97 -15.35 -1.80 -5.02
CA GLU A 97 -14.61 -2.98 -5.45
C GLU A 97 -15.30 -4.28 -5.02
N GLY A 98 -16.57 -4.44 -5.36
CA GLY A 98 -17.25 -5.70 -5.10
C GLY A 98 -17.18 -6.13 -3.64
N GLN A 99 -16.56 -7.29 -3.38
CA GLN A 99 -16.44 -7.80 -2.02
C GLN A 99 -15.66 -6.88 -1.09
N MET A 100 -14.81 -6.03 -1.66
CA MET A 100 -13.97 -5.14 -0.85
C MET A 100 -14.62 -3.80 -0.57
N GLN A 101 -15.77 -3.52 -1.16
CA GLN A 101 -16.40 -2.21 -0.99
C GLN A 101 -16.70 -1.93 0.47
N GLY A 102 -16.13 -0.86 0.99
CA GLY A 102 -16.39 -0.42 2.36
C GLY A 102 -15.71 -1.25 3.44
N LEU A 103 -14.93 -2.27 3.08
CA LEU A 103 -14.22 -3.06 4.07
C LEU A 103 -12.89 -2.40 4.40
N GLU A 104 -12.73 -2.03 5.67
CA GLU A 104 -11.49 -1.40 6.10
C GLU A 104 -10.40 -2.45 6.28
N THR A 105 -9.28 -2.24 5.63
CA THR A 105 -8.09 -3.07 5.81
C THR A 105 -6.97 -2.18 6.31
N PHE A 106 -5.80 -2.75 6.57
CA PHE A 106 -4.74 -2.02 7.24
C PHE A 106 -3.39 -2.32 6.62
N LEU A 107 -2.66 -1.25 6.31
CA LEU A 107 -1.29 -1.33 5.77
C LEU A 107 -0.28 -0.93 6.82
N ASP A 108 0.74 -1.75 6.97
CA ASP A 108 1.88 -1.46 7.86
C ASP A 108 3.15 -1.57 7.03
N LEU A 109 3.85 -0.46 6.88
CA LEU A 109 5.04 -0.38 6.05
C LEU A 109 6.23 -0.09 6.94
N LYS A 110 7.23 -0.97 6.89
CA LYS A 110 8.49 -0.79 7.61
C LYS A 110 9.60 -0.60 6.60
N PHE A 111 10.41 0.42 6.82
CA PHE A 111 11.48 0.81 5.91
C PHE A 111 12.79 0.60 6.66
N ILE A 112 13.67 -0.22 6.11
CA ILE A 112 14.88 -0.66 6.80
C ILE A 112 16.10 -0.38 5.95
N ALA A 113 17.06 0.36 6.52
CA ALA A 113 18.34 0.56 5.85
C ALA A 113 19.10 -0.77 5.91
N THR A 114 19.60 -1.23 4.76
CA THR A 114 20.33 -2.52 4.72
C THR A 114 21.81 -2.31 4.55
N ALA A 115 22.25 -1.94 3.36
CA ALA A 115 23.64 -1.63 3.11
C ALA A 115 23.74 -0.15 2.80
N GLU A 116 24.95 0.35 2.66
CA GLU A 116 25.14 1.74 2.33
C GLU A 116 24.40 2.08 1.03
N GLY A 117 23.48 3.04 1.12
CA GLY A 117 22.72 3.46 -0.04
C GLY A 117 21.63 2.51 -0.46
N ALA A 118 21.29 1.51 0.35
CA ALA A 118 20.27 0.53 0.02
C ALA A 118 19.27 0.40 1.16
N SER A 119 18.08 -0.09 0.82
CA SER A 119 17.00 -0.21 1.80
C SER A 119 16.11 -1.38 1.45
N GLU A 120 15.23 -1.72 2.38
CA GLU A 120 14.29 -2.82 2.21
C GLU A 120 12.95 -2.38 2.76
N LEU A 121 11.88 -2.70 2.02
CA LEU A 121 10.51 -2.43 2.45
C LEU A 121 9.86 -3.73 2.90
N HIS A 122 9.22 -3.69 4.05
CA HIS A 122 8.38 -4.79 4.53
C HIS A 122 6.94 -4.28 4.56
N LEU A 123 6.12 -4.81 3.68
CA LEU A 123 4.72 -4.42 3.54
C LEU A 123 3.84 -5.50 4.13
N THR A 124 2.98 -5.11 5.07
CA THR A 124 1.99 -6.01 5.65
C THR A 124 0.60 -5.41 5.39
N HIS A 125 -0.26 -6.16 4.72
CA HIS A 125 -1.64 -5.73 4.46
C HIS A 125 -2.55 -6.73 5.13
N SER A 126 -3.27 -6.30 6.15
CA SER A 126 -4.03 -7.19 7.01
C SER A 126 -5.53 -6.92 6.91
N MET A 127 -6.30 -7.81 7.50
CA MET A 127 -7.77 -7.73 7.57
C MET A 127 -8.44 -7.91 6.21
N LEU A 128 -7.78 -8.67 5.32
CA LEU A 128 -8.37 -9.04 4.04
C LEU A 128 -9.38 -10.17 4.27
N PRO A 129 -10.51 -10.17 3.56
CA PRO A 129 -11.61 -11.09 3.94
C PRO A 129 -11.37 -12.56 3.63
N ASN A 130 -10.54 -12.90 2.64
CA ASN A 130 -10.33 -14.29 2.26
C ASN A 130 -9.05 -14.41 1.44
N ASP A 131 -8.72 -15.66 1.07
CA ASP A 131 -7.49 -15.94 0.33
C ASP A 131 -7.51 -15.32 -1.06
N GLU A 132 -8.65 -15.31 -1.73
CA GLU A 132 -8.75 -14.73 -3.06
C GLU A 132 -8.41 -13.25 -3.04
N MET A 133 -8.93 -12.53 -2.06
CA MET A 133 -8.66 -11.10 -1.94
C MET A 133 -7.21 -10.86 -1.56
N ALA A 134 -6.64 -11.71 -0.69
CA ALA A 134 -5.24 -11.58 -0.31
C ALA A 134 -4.33 -11.80 -1.51
N GLU A 135 -4.61 -12.81 -2.34
CA GLU A 135 -3.80 -13.09 -3.53
C GLU A 135 -3.90 -11.95 -4.54
N GLY A 136 -5.10 -11.43 -4.74
CA GLY A 136 -5.30 -10.32 -5.66
C GLY A 136 -4.54 -9.07 -5.23
N HIS A 137 -4.57 -8.78 -3.92
CA HIS A 137 -3.82 -7.63 -3.41
C HIS A 137 -2.32 -7.86 -3.48
N ALA A 138 -1.87 -9.11 -3.24
CA ALA A 138 -0.45 -9.41 -3.38
C ALA A 138 0.03 -9.17 -4.80
N ASP A 139 -0.74 -9.62 -5.79
CA ASP A 139 -0.39 -9.38 -7.19
C ASP A 139 -0.34 -7.88 -7.50
N GLY A 140 -1.34 -7.14 -7.03
CA GLY A 140 -1.37 -5.69 -7.25
C GLY A 140 -0.19 -4.99 -6.61
N TRP A 141 0.13 -5.34 -5.36
CA TRP A 141 1.27 -4.73 -4.69
C TRP A 141 2.60 -5.09 -5.35
N GLN A 142 2.75 -6.35 -5.80
CA GLN A 142 3.98 -6.73 -6.50
C GLN A 142 4.16 -5.89 -7.76
N GLY A 143 3.10 -5.70 -8.54
CA GLY A 143 3.16 -4.84 -9.72
C GLY A 143 3.51 -3.41 -9.38
N ALA A 144 2.90 -2.86 -8.34
CA ALA A 144 3.18 -1.50 -7.92
C ALA A 144 4.61 -1.35 -7.42
N LEU A 145 5.12 -2.35 -6.68
CA LEU A 145 6.49 -2.29 -6.17
C LEU A 145 7.51 -2.42 -7.29
N GLU A 146 7.19 -3.15 -8.36
CA GLU A 146 8.04 -3.15 -9.55
C GLU A 146 8.11 -1.76 -10.17
N CYS A 147 6.98 -1.08 -10.26
CA CYS A 147 6.95 0.28 -10.77
C CYS A 147 7.71 1.23 -9.84
N LEU A 148 7.63 1.01 -8.54
CA LEU A 148 8.38 1.80 -7.58
C LEU A 148 9.88 1.62 -7.80
N GLU A 149 10.32 0.40 -8.02
CA GLU A 149 11.75 0.15 -8.28
C GLU A 149 12.21 0.88 -9.53
N GLU A 150 11.41 0.85 -10.59
CA GLU A 150 11.74 1.57 -11.82
C GLU A 150 11.78 3.08 -11.58
N TYR A 151 10.80 3.59 -10.85
CA TYR A 151 10.75 5.02 -10.54
C TYR A 151 11.98 5.46 -9.75
N LEU A 152 12.38 4.68 -8.76
CA LEU A 152 13.53 5.03 -7.92
C LEU A 152 14.86 4.88 -8.65
N GLY A 153 14.88 4.10 -9.72
CA GLY A 153 16.09 3.91 -10.51
C GLY A 153 16.36 5.00 -11.53
N GLU A 154 15.44 5.93 -11.67
CA GLU A 154 15.60 7.01 -12.67
C GLU A 154 16.47 8.14 -12.18
#